data_bfaf3e3b6c928f14044d46283d89197e
#
_entry.id   bfaf3e3b6c928f14044d46283d89197e
#
_cell.length_a   1.000
_cell.length_b   1.000
_cell.length_c   1.000
_cell.angle_alpha   90.00
_cell.angle_beta   90.00
_cell.angle_gamma   90.00
#
_symmetry.space_group_name_H-M   'P 1'
#
loop_
_entity.id
_entity.type
_entity.pdbx_description
1 polymer ?
#
loop_
_entity_poly.entity_id
_entity_poly.type
_entity_poly.pdbx_seq_one_letter_code
_entity_poly.pdbx_strand_id
1 'polypeptide(L)'
;MGSDASNGGIARSGVSGSYTYAVKVGFENKPATYVSFYDSLRYSNWLNNGQGSADTETGAYTLAGGTAAPSNGLTVSRNAGANIFLPSVNEWYKAAYYSASGVYFDYPAGTNAATRCAAPGATANTANCEFPFRGAVTNAGAYTGSASPYGTYDQGGNVWEWNERIVDGSLRGARGGSWNSPALGLAASDPNPVYFPTIESGAGGFRVASLVPEPGTGLLVMTGVLGMALRRRRTAKAL
;
A
#
# COMPACT_ATOMS: atom_id res chain seq x y z
N MET A 1 9.29 0.52 16.30
CA MET A 1 9.15 -0.93 16.11
C MET A 1 9.27 -1.57 17.47
N GLY A 2 8.14 -1.98 18.00
CA GLY A 2 8.00 -2.17 19.43
C GLY A 2 8.51 -3.50 19.96
N SER A 3 8.66 -3.53 21.28
CA SER A 3 8.83 -4.73 22.09
C SER A 3 7.61 -5.67 22.07
N ASP A 4 6.52 -5.30 21.38
CA ASP A 4 5.32 -6.14 21.25
C ASP A 4 5.66 -7.46 20.56
N ALA A 5 5.46 -8.56 21.29
CA ALA A 5 5.73 -9.90 20.80
C ALA A 5 4.70 -10.39 19.77
N SER A 6 3.49 -9.80 19.76
CA SER A 6 2.37 -10.27 18.95
C SER A 6 2.29 -9.59 17.59
N ASN A 7 2.68 -8.31 17.50
CA ASN A 7 2.50 -7.51 16.28
C ASN A 7 3.78 -6.83 15.77
N GLY A 8 4.81 -6.65 16.61
CA GLY A 8 6.08 -6.04 16.20
C GLY A 8 7.05 -7.05 15.59
N GLY A 9 7.22 -7.07 14.27
CA GLY A 9 7.96 -8.08 13.51
C GLY A 9 9.49 -7.90 13.44
N ILE A 10 10.04 -6.78 13.93
CA ILE A 10 11.47 -6.48 13.82
C ILE A 10 12.11 -6.42 15.21
N ALA A 11 13.16 -7.20 15.40
CA ALA A 11 14.04 -7.13 16.56
C ALA A 11 15.19 -6.15 16.29
N ARG A 12 15.50 -5.30 17.26
CA ARG A 12 16.66 -4.41 17.24
C ARG A 12 17.61 -4.82 18.35
N SER A 13 18.89 -4.93 18.05
CA SER A 13 19.97 -5.21 19.01
C SER A 13 21.13 -4.23 18.80
N GLY A 14 22.08 -4.19 19.76
CA GLY A 14 23.20 -3.26 19.75
C GLY A 14 22.95 -1.99 20.56
N VAL A 15 23.84 -1.01 20.41
CA VAL A 15 23.83 0.27 21.13
C VAL A 15 23.58 1.42 20.17
N SER A 16 23.27 2.61 20.68
CA SER A 16 23.06 3.81 19.87
C SER A 16 24.24 4.07 18.93
N GLY A 17 23.95 4.27 17.66
CA GLY A 17 24.94 4.44 16.56
C GLY A 17 25.44 3.12 15.95
N SER A 18 25.10 1.94 16.54
CA SER A 18 25.51 0.62 16.04
C SER A 18 24.41 -0.42 16.24
N TYR A 19 23.20 -0.08 15.80
CA TYR A 19 22.08 -1.01 15.84
C TYR A 19 22.11 -1.99 14.69
N THR A 20 21.72 -3.24 15.00
CA THR A 20 21.39 -4.26 14.01
C THR A 20 19.91 -4.60 14.09
N TYR A 21 19.34 -5.01 12.98
CA TYR A 21 17.93 -5.34 12.85
C TYR A 21 17.76 -6.71 12.24
N ALA A 22 16.82 -7.48 12.77
CA ALA A 22 16.47 -8.79 12.24
C ALA A 22 14.96 -8.97 12.25
N VAL A 23 14.44 -9.70 11.27
CA VAL A 23 13.04 -10.13 11.30
C VAL A 23 12.88 -11.19 12.38
N LYS A 24 11.86 -11.08 13.21
CA LYS A 24 11.51 -12.11 14.20
C LYS A 24 10.98 -13.35 13.50
N VAL A 25 11.29 -14.51 14.04
CA VAL A 25 10.79 -15.80 13.55
C VAL A 25 9.26 -15.80 13.49
N GLY A 26 8.70 -16.17 12.35
CA GLY A 26 7.26 -16.19 12.09
C GLY A 26 6.65 -14.84 11.67
N PHE A 27 7.50 -13.81 11.40
CA PHE A 27 7.08 -12.51 10.91
C PHE A 27 7.55 -12.21 9.49
N GLU A 28 8.23 -13.11 8.84
CA GLU A 28 8.87 -12.93 7.53
C GLU A 28 7.87 -12.50 6.43
N ASN A 29 6.62 -12.98 6.55
CA ASN A 29 5.55 -12.71 5.59
C ASN A 29 4.41 -11.87 6.18
N LYS A 30 4.57 -11.29 7.36
CA LYS A 30 3.56 -10.42 7.99
C LYS A 30 3.77 -8.96 7.63
N PRO A 31 2.72 -8.12 7.68
CA PRO A 31 2.86 -6.69 7.51
C PRO A 31 3.88 -6.10 8.50
N ALA A 32 4.67 -5.13 8.02
CA ALA A 32 5.43 -4.27 8.92
C ALA A 32 4.47 -3.37 9.70
N THR A 33 4.57 -3.43 11.03
CA THR A 33 3.76 -2.65 11.96
C THR A 33 4.64 -1.71 12.79
N TYR A 34 4.01 -0.86 13.61
CA TYR A 34 4.72 0.19 14.36
C TYR A 34 5.52 1.10 13.43
N VAL A 35 4.94 1.42 12.29
CA VAL A 35 5.47 2.35 11.28
C VAL A 35 4.60 3.61 11.27
N SER A 36 5.23 4.76 11.42
CA SER A 36 4.59 6.04 11.24
C SER A 36 4.29 6.31 9.76
N PHE A 37 3.48 7.33 9.48
CA PHE A 37 3.31 7.80 8.11
C PHE A 37 4.66 8.18 7.47
N TYR A 38 5.53 8.85 8.23
CA TYR A 38 6.85 9.27 7.72
C TYR A 38 7.80 8.11 7.45
N ASP A 39 7.74 7.04 8.25
CA ASP A 39 8.53 5.82 7.99
C ASP A 39 8.08 5.14 6.69
N SER A 40 6.78 5.14 6.42
CA SER A 40 6.25 4.61 5.15
C SER A 40 6.67 5.44 3.93
N LEU A 41 6.80 6.78 4.08
CA LEU A 41 7.37 7.63 3.04
C LEU A 41 8.86 7.35 2.80
N ARG A 42 9.66 7.18 3.88
CA ARG A 42 11.08 6.81 3.80
C ARG A 42 11.28 5.47 3.11
N TYR A 43 10.44 4.50 3.45
CA TYR A 43 10.47 3.20 2.78
C TYR A 43 10.13 3.32 1.29
N SER A 44 9.16 4.15 0.95
CA SER A 44 8.81 4.44 -0.45
C SER A 44 9.95 5.13 -1.19
N ASN A 45 10.62 6.10 -0.56
CA ASN A 45 11.82 6.73 -1.11
C ASN A 45 12.93 5.71 -1.37
N TRP A 46 13.23 4.86 -0.38
CA TRP A 46 14.24 3.82 -0.49
C TRP A 46 13.98 2.86 -1.66
N LEU A 47 12.74 2.40 -1.82
CA LEU A 47 12.33 1.57 -2.96
C LEU A 47 12.44 2.32 -4.29
N ASN A 48 11.94 3.58 -4.34
CA ASN A 48 11.97 4.42 -5.53
C ASN A 48 13.39 4.72 -6.01
N ASN A 49 14.32 4.80 -5.08
CA ASN A 49 15.72 5.12 -5.31
C ASN A 49 16.63 3.88 -5.58
N GLY A 50 16.05 2.68 -5.70
CA GLY A 50 16.77 1.46 -6.06
C GLY A 50 17.31 0.65 -4.88
N GLN A 51 16.86 0.93 -3.65
CA GLN A 51 17.20 0.16 -2.44
C GLN A 51 18.67 0.30 -1.97
N GLY A 52 19.18 -0.65 -1.19
CA GLY A 52 20.55 -0.66 -0.68
C GLY A 52 20.82 0.54 0.24
N SER A 53 21.87 1.32 -0.06
CA SER A 53 22.25 2.53 0.67
C SER A 53 21.59 3.81 0.12
N ALA A 54 20.51 3.67 -0.66
CA ALA A 54 19.84 4.80 -1.27
C ALA A 54 19.22 5.74 -0.21
N ASP A 55 19.13 7.02 -0.56
CA ASP A 55 18.56 8.06 0.28
C ASP A 55 17.09 7.77 0.63
N THR A 56 16.72 8.03 1.87
CA THR A 56 15.37 7.88 2.38
C THR A 56 14.63 9.19 2.60
N GLU A 57 15.33 10.32 2.57
CA GLU A 57 14.74 11.64 2.81
C GLU A 57 14.30 12.32 1.51
N THR A 58 14.83 11.90 0.35
CA THR A 58 14.42 12.38 -0.98
C THR A 58 14.12 11.22 -1.92
N GLY A 59 13.30 11.46 -2.95
CA GLY A 59 12.90 10.44 -3.93
C GLY A 59 11.44 10.59 -4.33
N ALA A 60 10.59 9.64 -3.99
CA ALA A 60 9.15 9.74 -4.19
C ALA A 60 8.53 10.90 -3.38
N TYR A 61 9.16 11.26 -2.28
CA TYR A 61 8.80 12.37 -1.40
C TYR A 61 10.05 13.15 -0.99
N THR A 62 9.90 14.44 -0.69
CA THR A 62 10.96 15.26 -0.10
C THR A 62 10.64 15.49 1.37
N LEU A 63 11.48 14.97 2.27
CA LEU A 63 11.34 15.09 3.72
C LEU A 63 12.43 16.04 4.23
N ALA A 64 12.03 17.13 4.88
CA ALA A 64 12.99 18.16 5.32
C ALA A 64 13.37 18.00 6.80
N GLY A 65 14.64 18.24 7.12
CA GLY A 65 15.13 18.37 8.49
C GLY A 65 15.79 17.13 9.09
N GLY A 66 15.78 15.98 8.42
CA GLY A 66 16.50 14.77 8.87
C GLY A 66 16.04 14.21 10.24
N THR A 67 14.81 14.49 10.65
CA THR A 67 14.23 14.07 11.93
C THR A 67 13.06 13.11 11.72
N ALA A 68 12.70 12.34 12.74
CA ALA A 68 11.58 11.39 12.67
C ALA A 68 10.29 12.05 12.17
N ALA A 69 10.00 13.27 12.61
CA ALA A 69 8.94 14.13 12.07
C ALA A 69 9.56 15.23 11.21
N PRO A 70 9.47 15.17 9.88
CA PRO A 70 10.03 16.19 8.99
C PRO A 70 9.39 17.56 9.23
N SER A 71 10.18 18.64 9.07
CA SER A 71 9.69 20.00 9.29
C SER A 71 8.60 20.42 8.29
N ASN A 72 8.57 19.81 7.10
CA ASN A 72 7.51 19.97 6.10
C ASN A 72 6.44 18.86 6.16
N GLY A 73 6.42 18.04 7.20
CA GLY A 73 5.63 16.80 7.28
C GLY A 73 4.13 16.98 7.06
N LEU A 74 3.57 18.14 7.42
CA LEU A 74 2.15 18.42 7.23
C LEU A 74 1.76 18.69 5.76
N THR A 75 2.71 19.12 4.93
CA THR A 75 2.48 19.49 3.52
C THR A 75 3.14 18.53 2.53
N VAL A 76 3.89 17.52 3.01
CA VAL A 76 4.60 16.60 2.13
C VAL A 76 3.61 15.89 1.20
N SER A 77 3.93 15.89 -0.09
CA SER A 77 3.18 15.26 -1.16
C SER A 77 4.11 14.52 -2.10
N ARG A 78 3.56 13.66 -2.93
CA ARG A 78 4.30 12.90 -3.94
C ARG A 78 4.99 13.83 -4.93
N ASN A 79 6.27 13.59 -5.16
CA ASN A 79 7.06 14.29 -6.17
C ASN A 79 6.67 13.85 -7.59
N ALA A 80 6.75 14.75 -8.54
CA ALA A 80 6.57 14.41 -9.95
C ALA A 80 7.66 13.39 -10.37
N GLY A 81 7.24 12.37 -11.13
CA GLY A 81 8.14 11.31 -11.59
C GLY A 81 8.43 10.20 -10.58
N ALA A 82 7.79 10.20 -9.42
CA ALA A 82 7.86 9.07 -8.49
C ALA A 82 7.29 7.79 -9.14
N ASN A 83 8.06 6.70 -9.10
CA ASN A 83 7.65 5.41 -9.66
C ASN A 83 7.10 4.47 -8.59
N ILE A 84 7.60 4.55 -7.34
CA ILE A 84 7.12 3.75 -6.20
C ILE A 84 6.78 4.72 -5.06
N PHE A 85 5.55 4.63 -4.56
CA PHE A 85 4.99 5.61 -3.62
C PHE A 85 3.88 4.99 -2.75
N LEU A 86 3.42 5.68 -1.73
CA LEU A 86 2.16 5.35 -1.06
C LEU A 86 0.99 5.67 -1.99
N PRO A 87 -0.05 4.84 -2.02
CA PRO A 87 -1.25 5.18 -2.79
C PRO A 87 -1.92 6.43 -2.21
N SER A 88 -2.46 7.27 -3.07
CA SER A 88 -3.49 8.23 -2.68
C SER A 88 -4.73 7.50 -2.16
N VAL A 89 -5.60 8.20 -1.44
CA VAL A 89 -6.86 7.58 -0.98
C VAL A 89 -7.70 7.03 -2.14
N ASN A 90 -7.69 7.70 -3.30
CA ASN A 90 -8.46 7.26 -4.46
C ASN A 90 -7.84 6.04 -5.16
N GLU A 91 -6.52 5.99 -5.29
CA GLU A 91 -5.81 4.81 -5.83
C GLU A 91 -6.03 3.60 -4.93
N TRP A 92 -5.89 3.77 -3.62
CA TRP A 92 -6.16 2.71 -2.64
C TRP A 92 -7.62 2.23 -2.73
N TYR A 93 -8.58 3.17 -2.74
CA TYR A 93 -10.01 2.89 -2.81
C TYR A 93 -10.39 2.14 -4.10
N LYS A 94 -9.84 2.57 -5.22
CA LYS A 94 -10.06 1.91 -6.52
C LYS A 94 -9.52 0.49 -6.50
N ALA A 95 -8.31 0.27 -6.00
CA ALA A 95 -7.69 -1.05 -5.91
C ALA A 95 -8.48 -2.02 -5.01
N ALA A 96 -9.11 -1.50 -3.94
CA ALA A 96 -9.89 -2.28 -2.99
C ALA A 96 -11.28 -2.66 -3.50
N TYR A 97 -12.02 -1.69 -4.05
CA TYR A 97 -13.47 -1.81 -4.21
C TYR A 97 -13.96 -1.76 -5.65
N TYR A 98 -13.16 -1.27 -6.61
CA TYR A 98 -13.58 -1.09 -7.99
C TYR A 98 -13.26 -2.31 -8.84
N SER A 99 -14.17 -2.65 -9.76
CA SER A 99 -13.96 -3.72 -10.74
C SER A 99 -13.75 -3.18 -12.15
N ALA A 100 -13.11 -3.97 -13.01
CA ALA A 100 -12.94 -3.65 -14.42
C ALA A 100 -14.26 -3.49 -15.19
N SER A 101 -15.37 -4.00 -14.64
CA SER A 101 -16.73 -3.82 -15.19
C SER A 101 -17.38 -2.46 -14.83
N GLY A 102 -16.67 -1.59 -14.11
CA GLY A 102 -17.17 -0.25 -13.75
C GLY A 102 -18.00 -0.21 -12.47
N VAL A 103 -18.00 -1.28 -11.66
CA VAL A 103 -18.80 -1.39 -10.44
C VAL A 103 -17.92 -1.20 -9.22
N TYR A 104 -18.40 -0.42 -8.24
CA TYR A 104 -17.84 -0.35 -6.89
C TYR A 104 -18.60 -1.29 -5.98
N PHE A 105 -17.85 -2.06 -5.18
CA PHE A 105 -18.39 -2.95 -4.15
C PHE A 105 -18.28 -2.33 -2.76
N ASP A 106 -19.14 -2.78 -1.83
CA ASP A 106 -19.13 -2.31 -0.46
C ASP A 106 -17.96 -2.88 0.37
N TYR A 107 -17.39 -4.02 -0.05
CA TYR A 107 -16.29 -4.70 0.65
C TYR A 107 -15.18 -5.14 -0.31
N PRO A 108 -13.92 -5.23 0.19
CA PRO A 108 -12.74 -5.41 -0.67
C PRO A 108 -12.71 -6.72 -1.47
N ALA A 109 -13.40 -7.77 -1.01
CA ALA A 109 -13.46 -9.06 -1.71
C ALA A 109 -14.39 -9.06 -2.96
N GLY A 110 -14.72 -7.88 -3.50
CA GLY A 110 -15.58 -7.76 -4.69
C GLY A 110 -17.04 -8.14 -4.44
N THR A 111 -17.57 -7.81 -3.27
CA THR A 111 -18.93 -8.12 -2.87
C THR A 111 -19.57 -7.00 -2.06
N ASN A 112 -20.91 -6.94 -2.08
CA ASN A 112 -21.69 -6.04 -1.22
C ASN A 112 -22.12 -6.72 0.10
N ALA A 113 -21.81 -8.01 0.29
CA ALA A 113 -22.03 -8.69 1.55
C ALA A 113 -20.91 -8.35 2.55
N ALA A 114 -21.28 -8.14 3.82
CA ALA A 114 -20.33 -7.85 4.89
C ALA A 114 -19.22 -8.93 4.97
N THR A 115 -17.98 -8.50 5.08
CA THR A 115 -16.83 -9.39 5.27
C THR A 115 -16.96 -10.16 6.58
N ARG A 116 -16.63 -11.43 6.56
CA ARG A 116 -16.59 -12.28 7.76
C ARG A 116 -15.20 -12.27 8.38
N CYS A 117 -15.11 -11.90 9.64
CA CYS A 117 -13.88 -12.07 10.41
C CYS A 117 -13.66 -13.57 10.68
N ALA A 118 -12.56 -14.14 10.18
CA ALA A 118 -12.30 -15.57 10.22
C ALA A 118 -10.82 -15.91 10.27
N ALA A 119 -10.48 -17.19 10.40
CA ALA A 119 -9.11 -17.68 10.22
C ALA A 119 -8.65 -17.52 8.77
N PRO A 120 -7.34 -17.37 8.51
CA PRO A 120 -6.78 -17.45 7.17
C PRO A 120 -7.23 -18.70 6.42
N GLY A 121 -7.44 -18.58 5.11
CA GLY A 121 -7.85 -19.69 4.27
C GLY A 121 -8.45 -19.26 2.93
N ALA A 122 -9.04 -20.24 2.22
CA ALA A 122 -9.60 -20.04 0.88
C ALA A 122 -11.09 -19.64 0.89
N THR A 123 -11.70 -19.44 2.04
CA THR A 123 -13.10 -19.02 2.12
C THR A 123 -13.26 -17.61 1.60
N ALA A 124 -14.15 -17.42 0.65
CA ALA A 124 -14.43 -16.12 0.06
C ALA A 124 -14.97 -15.10 1.08
N ASN A 125 -14.66 -13.84 0.88
CA ASN A 125 -15.11 -12.71 1.70
C ASN A 125 -14.81 -12.88 3.20
N THR A 126 -13.59 -13.33 3.50
CA THR A 126 -13.08 -13.43 4.88
C THR A 126 -11.86 -12.54 5.06
N ALA A 127 -11.62 -12.06 6.29
CA ALA A 127 -10.47 -11.22 6.63
C ALA A 127 -10.02 -11.43 8.08
N ASN A 128 -8.80 -10.97 8.38
CA ASN A 128 -8.31 -10.81 9.75
C ASN A 128 -8.89 -9.54 10.36
N CYS A 129 -9.97 -9.67 11.11
CA CYS A 129 -10.66 -8.57 11.77
C CYS A 129 -11.32 -9.06 13.07
N GLU A 130 -11.82 -8.12 13.88
CA GLU A 130 -12.60 -8.34 15.10
C GLU A 130 -11.87 -9.10 16.22
N PHE A 131 -11.13 -8.35 17.05
CA PHE A 131 -10.62 -8.84 18.33
C PHE A 131 -11.79 -9.39 19.22
N PRO A 132 -11.66 -10.51 19.97
CA PRO A 132 -10.40 -11.20 20.32
C PRO A 132 -10.05 -12.40 19.44
N PHE A 133 -10.78 -12.69 18.39
CA PHE A 133 -10.58 -13.92 17.62
C PHE A 133 -9.19 -14.01 16.95
N ARG A 134 -8.54 -12.90 16.66
CA ARG A 134 -7.26 -12.88 15.95
C ARG A 134 -6.11 -12.25 16.71
N GLY A 135 -6.33 -11.20 17.48
CA GLY A 135 -5.34 -10.61 18.41
C GLY A 135 -3.96 -10.25 17.86
N ALA A 136 -3.67 -10.53 16.58
CA ALA A 136 -2.39 -10.33 15.92
C ALA A 136 -2.51 -10.28 14.40
N VAL A 137 -1.49 -9.73 13.75
CA VAL A 137 -1.35 -9.73 12.29
C VAL A 137 -1.12 -11.14 11.74
N THR A 138 -1.69 -11.40 10.56
CA THR A 138 -1.53 -12.65 9.80
C THR A 138 -0.56 -12.43 8.63
N ASN A 139 -0.10 -13.52 8.01
CA ASN A 139 0.72 -13.42 6.80
C ASN A 139 -0.04 -12.71 5.69
N ALA A 140 0.65 -11.86 4.95
CA ALA A 140 0.10 -11.19 3.77
C ALA A 140 -0.36 -12.23 2.74
N GLY A 141 -1.55 -12.00 2.16
CA GLY A 141 -2.17 -12.92 1.21
C GLY A 141 -2.70 -14.22 1.79
N ALA A 142 -2.77 -14.38 3.12
CA ALA A 142 -3.23 -15.61 3.75
C ALA A 142 -4.74 -15.89 3.56
N TYR A 143 -5.51 -14.90 3.14
CA TYR A 143 -6.94 -15.01 2.82
C TYR A 143 -7.13 -15.20 1.31
N THR A 144 -6.70 -16.34 0.80
CA THR A 144 -6.58 -16.62 -0.63
C THR A 144 -7.91 -16.60 -1.40
N GLY A 145 -9.05 -16.72 -0.72
CA GLY A 145 -10.39 -16.57 -1.30
C GLY A 145 -10.94 -15.14 -1.30
N SER A 146 -10.16 -14.14 -0.85
CA SER A 146 -10.67 -12.78 -0.61
C SER A 146 -9.84 -11.70 -1.34
N ALA A 147 -9.35 -12.01 -2.53
CA ALA A 147 -8.71 -11.01 -3.39
C ALA A 147 -9.71 -9.91 -3.78
N SER A 148 -9.22 -8.68 -3.92
CA SER A 148 -9.99 -7.59 -4.51
C SER A 148 -10.26 -7.87 -6.00
N PRO A 149 -11.16 -7.11 -6.65
CA PRO A 149 -11.39 -7.25 -8.09
C PRO A 149 -10.14 -7.04 -8.97
N TYR A 150 -9.12 -6.35 -8.46
CA TYR A 150 -7.80 -6.18 -9.10
C TYR A 150 -6.75 -7.19 -8.63
N GLY A 151 -7.12 -8.20 -7.84
CA GLY A 151 -6.23 -9.25 -7.36
C GLY A 151 -5.32 -8.86 -6.21
N THR A 152 -5.59 -7.73 -5.54
CA THR A 152 -4.86 -7.35 -4.32
C THR A 152 -5.45 -8.04 -3.11
N TYR A 153 -4.61 -8.34 -2.10
CA TYR A 153 -5.01 -8.99 -0.85
C TYR A 153 -4.90 -8.03 0.33
N ASP A 154 -5.60 -8.38 1.42
CA ASP A 154 -5.54 -7.73 2.73
C ASP A 154 -5.88 -6.22 2.70
N GLN A 155 -6.66 -5.76 1.71
CA GLN A 155 -7.22 -4.42 1.71
C GLN A 155 -8.45 -4.29 2.64
N GLY A 156 -8.83 -5.39 3.28
CA GLY A 156 -9.78 -5.42 4.38
C GLY A 156 -9.19 -6.19 5.55
N GLY A 157 -9.02 -5.51 6.71
CA GLY A 157 -8.46 -6.11 7.91
C GLY A 157 -6.92 -6.20 7.91
N ASN A 158 -6.38 -7.03 8.76
CA ASN A 158 -4.96 -7.20 9.07
C ASN A 158 -4.34 -5.93 9.70
N VAL A 159 -4.07 -4.88 8.90
CA VAL A 159 -3.57 -3.58 9.41
C VAL A 159 -4.28 -2.41 8.72
N TRP A 160 -4.50 -1.32 9.44
CA TRP A 160 -4.81 -0.03 8.85
C TRP A 160 -3.65 0.40 7.96
N GLU A 161 -3.95 0.90 6.77
CA GLU A 161 -2.93 1.26 5.80
C GLU A 161 -2.89 2.76 5.55
N TRP A 162 -1.73 3.36 5.80
CA TRP A 162 -1.47 4.76 5.49
C TRP A 162 -1.70 5.06 4.01
N ASN A 163 -2.24 6.23 3.73
CA ASN A 163 -2.36 6.78 2.37
C ASN A 163 -2.02 8.29 2.38
N GLU A 164 -1.87 8.87 1.19
CA GLU A 164 -1.41 10.26 1.05
C GLU A 164 -2.42 11.33 1.49
N ARG A 165 -3.64 10.97 1.91
CA ARG A 165 -4.67 11.94 2.29
C ARG A 165 -4.19 12.82 3.42
N ILE A 166 -4.34 14.15 3.25
CA ILE A 166 -4.16 15.16 4.28
C ILE A 166 -5.54 15.60 4.78
N VAL A 167 -5.70 15.70 6.11
CA VAL A 167 -6.93 16.17 6.74
C VAL A 167 -6.58 17.28 7.72
N ASP A 168 -7.21 18.42 7.54
CA ASP A 168 -7.06 19.62 8.38
C ASP A 168 -5.60 20.07 8.59
N GLY A 169 -4.72 19.77 7.61
CA GLY A 169 -3.30 20.14 7.65
C GLY A 169 -2.46 19.44 8.73
N SER A 170 -3.03 18.55 9.53
CA SER A 170 -2.33 17.93 10.66
C SER A 170 -2.44 16.41 10.74
N LEU A 171 -3.43 15.82 10.10
CA LEU A 171 -3.72 14.39 10.16
C LEU A 171 -3.54 13.73 8.80
N ARG A 172 -3.21 12.45 8.80
CA ARG A 172 -3.08 11.60 7.61
C ARG A 172 -4.12 10.50 7.61
N GLY A 173 -4.60 10.15 6.42
CA GLY A 173 -5.60 9.11 6.23
C GLY A 173 -5.03 7.70 6.35
N ALA A 174 -5.86 6.80 6.86
CA ALA A 174 -5.64 5.36 6.77
C ALA A 174 -6.90 4.68 6.21
N ARG A 175 -6.79 3.44 5.74
CA ARG A 175 -7.87 2.66 5.13
C ARG A 175 -7.78 1.18 5.49
N GLY A 176 -8.90 0.49 5.30
CA GLY A 176 -8.99 -0.97 5.23
C GLY A 176 -9.38 -1.67 6.53
N GLY A 177 -9.34 -1.00 7.67
CA GLY A 177 -9.50 -1.70 8.95
C GLY A 177 -8.24 -2.50 9.34
N SER A 178 -8.30 -3.16 10.48
CA SER A 178 -7.21 -3.98 10.98
C SER A 178 -7.72 -5.22 11.69
N TRP A 179 -6.82 -6.04 12.22
CA TRP A 179 -7.14 -7.26 12.98
C TRP A 179 -8.07 -7.02 14.19
N ASN A 180 -8.20 -5.80 14.68
CA ASN A 180 -9.10 -5.45 15.78
C ASN A 180 -10.30 -4.58 15.38
N SER A 181 -10.51 -4.36 14.08
CA SER A 181 -11.65 -3.61 13.59
C SER A 181 -12.86 -4.51 13.39
N PRO A 182 -14.09 -4.04 13.65
CA PRO A 182 -15.28 -4.76 13.23
C PRO A 182 -15.39 -4.82 11.71
N ALA A 183 -16.15 -5.76 11.17
CA ALA A 183 -16.35 -5.91 9.73
C ALA A 183 -16.81 -4.62 9.03
N LEU A 184 -17.58 -3.77 9.70
CA LEU A 184 -18.01 -2.46 9.19
C LEU A 184 -16.82 -1.50 8.94
N GLY A 185 -15.74 -1.61 9.70
CA GLY A 185 -14.51 -0.82 9.49
C GLY A 185 -13.73 -1.20 8.22
N LEU A 186 -14.15 -2.29 7.54
CA LEU A 186 -13.59 -2.73 6.26
C LEU A 186 -14.42 -2.24 5.07
N ALA A 187 -15.55 -1.60 5.32
CA ALA A 187 -16.48 -1.18 4.27
C ALA A 187 -15.94 0.02 3.48
N ALA A 188 -16.33 0.11 2.23
CA ALA A 188 -16.07 1.26 1.36
C ALA A 188 -16.61 2.57 1.94
N SER A 189 -17.74 2.50 2.63
CA SER A 189 -18.41 3.62 3.30
C SER A 189 -17.80 4.04 4.64
N ASP A 190 -16.80 3.29 5.18
CA ASP A 190 -16.11 3.68 6.41
C ASP A 190 -15.53 5.10 6.25
N PRO A 191 -15.73 5.99 7.22
CA PRO A 191 -15.42 7.42 7.08
C PRO A 191 -13.92 7.76 7.01
N ASN A 192 -13.05 6.78 6.78
CA ASN A 192 -11.60 6.99 6.70
C ASN A 192 -11.01 7.53 8.00
N PRO A 193 -10.60 6.68 8.91
CA PRO A 193 -9.91 7.14 10.09
C PRO A 193 -8.68 7.96 9.72
N VAL A 194 -8.41 8.93 10.54
CA VAL A 194 -7.29 9.85 10.40
C VAL A 194 -6.47 9.84 11.68
N TYR A 195 -5.18 9.89 11.53
CA TYR A 195 -4.25 9.80 12.64
C TYR A 195 -3.15 10.84 12.55
N PHE A 196 -2.56 11.20 13.69
CA PHE A 196 -1.31 11.96 13.66
C PHE A 196 -0.24 11.17 12.92
N PRO A 197 0.50 11.81 12.01
CA PRO A 197 1.46 11.11 11.13
C PRO A 197 2.64 10.48 11.87
N THR A 198 2.83 10.78 13.14
CA THR A 198 3.87 10.21 14.01
C THR A 198 3.41 8.99 14.79
N ILE A 199 2.12 8.61 14.70
CA ILE A 199 1.62 7.44 15.42
C ILE A 199 2.25 6.16 14.86
N GLU A 200 2.76 5.34 15.79
CA GLU A 200 3.21 3.98 15.55
C GLU A 200 2.28 3.01 16.30
N SER A 201 1.65 2.09 15.60
CA SER A 201 0.68 1.16 16.16
C SER A 201 0.90 -0.26 15.67
N GLY A 202 0.63 -1.25 16.51
CA GLY A 202 0.62 -2.67 16.15
C GLY A 202 -0.54 -3.06 15.20
N ALA A 203 -1.49 -2.14 14.99
CA ALA A 203 -2.59 -2.30 14.05
C ALA A 203 -2.44 -1.41 12.81
N GLY A 204 -1.34 -0.66 12.68
CA GLY A 204 -1.04 0.24 11.56
C GLY A 204 0.14 -0.26 10.73
N GLY A 205 0.02 -0.14 9.43
CA GLY A 205 1.00 -0.49 8.43
C GLY A 205 0.77 0.31 7.15
N PHE A 206 1.23 -0.18 6.02
CA PHE A 206 1.07 0.48 4.72
C PHE A 206 1.26 -0.52 3.56
N ARG A 207 0.87 -0.10 2.39
CA ARG A 207 1.27 -0.70 1.12
C ARG A 207 1.90 0.34 0.22
N VAL A 208 2.71 -0.08 -0.73
CA VAL A 208 3.22 0.78 -1.81
C VAL A 208 2.44 0.51 -3.09
N ALA A 209 2.43 1.51 -3.97
CA ALA A 209 1.94 1.42 -5.34
C ALA A 209 3.07 1.81 -6.29
N SER A 210 2.98 1.33 -7.52
CA SER A 210 3.90 1.73 -8.60
C SER A 210 3.12 2.15 -9.84
N LEU A 211 3.73 3.03 -10.64
CA LEU A 211 3.25 3.23 -12.01
C LEU A 211 3.45 1.92 -12.77
N VAL A 212 2.38 1.37 -13.31
CA VAL A 212 2.49 0.34 -14.34
C VAL A 212 2.72 1.09 -15.65
N PRO A 213 3.86 0.92 -16.34
CA PRO A 213 4.00 1.45 -17.67
C PRO A 213 2.85 0.89 -18.52
N GLU A 214 2.02 1.76 -19.07
CA GLU A 214 1.02 1.33 -20.06
C GLU A 214 1.72 0.42 -21.07
N PRO A 215 1.19 -0.79 -21.40
CA PRO A 215 1.77 -1.61 -22.45
C PRO A 215 1.84 -0.74 -23.71
N GLY A 216 3.04 -0.27 -23.96
CA GLY A 216 3.49 0.69 -24.95
C GLY A 216 2.51 1.15 -26.02
N THR A 217 1.74 2.17 -25.74
CA THR A 217 1.17 3.04 -26.79
C THR A 217 2.27 3.45 -27.78
N GLY A 218 3.53 3.60 -27.31
CA GLY A 218 4.71 3.78 -28.15
C GLY A 218 4.99 2.63 -29.10
N LEU A 219 4.80 1.36 -28.69
CA LEU A 219 5.01 0.21 -29.57
C LEU A 219 3.89 0.09 -30.61
N LEU A 220 2.64 0.40 -30.25
CA LEU A 220 1.50 0.45 -31.16
C LEU A 220 1.62 1.60 -32.17
N VAL A 221 2.09 2.77 -31.76
CA VAL A 221 2.35 3.90 -32.68
C VAL A 221 3.51 3.57 -33.59
N MET A 222 4.63 3.00 -33.10
CA MET A 222 5.76 2.59 -33.94
C MET A 222 5.37 1.49 -34.95
N THR A 223 4.61 0.48 -34.55
CA THR A 223 4.14 -0.56 -35.49
C THR A 223 3.12 -0.01 -36.49
N GLY A 224 2.26 0.92 -36.08
CA GLY A 224 1.33 1.62 -36.97
C GLY A 224 2.06 2.50 -38.01
N VAL A 225 3.07 3.28 -37.59
CA VAL A 225 3.87 4.12 -38.46
C VAL A 225 4.73 3.28 -39.42
N LEU A 226 5.36 2.18 -38.93
CA LEU A 226 6.08 1.24 -39.79
C LEU A 226 5.16 0.58 -40.84
N GLY A 227 3.95 0.17 -40.43
CA GLY A 227 2.96 -0.41 -41.31
C GLY A 227 2.53 0.57 -42.45
N MET A 228 2.32 1.83 -42.13
CA MET A 228 2.02 2.87 -43.09
C MET A 228 3.18 3.19 -44.03
N ALA A 229 4.41 3.21 -43.54
CA ALA A 229 5.61 3.43 -44.33
C ALA A 229 5.88 2.29 -45.33
N LEU A 230 5.65 1.05 -44.90
CA LEU A 230 5.79 -0.15 -45.74
C LEU A 230 4.69 -0.19 -46.83
N ARG A 231 3.49 0.28 -46.52
CA ARG A 231 2.39 0.36 -47.49
C ARG A 231 2.66 1.42 -48.56
N ARG A 232 3.22 2.59 -48.20
CA ARG A 232 3.64 3.64 -49.18
C ARG A 232 4.73 3.16 -50.11
N ARG A 233 5.68 2.32 -49.66
CA ARG A 233 6.75 1.78 -50.52
C ARG A 233 6.24 0.74 -51.51
N ARG A 234 5.14 0.03 -51.24
CA ARG A 234 4.54 -0.93 -52.17
C ARG A 234 3.75 -0.26 -53.29
N THR A 235 3.08 0.86 -52.97
CA THR A 235 2.37 1.63 -54.01
C THR A 235 3.27 2.44 -54.94
N ALA A 236 4.48 2.81 -54.48
CA ALA A 236 5.48 3.52 -55.33
C ALA A 236 6.28 2.61 -56.28
N LYS A 237 6.17 1.26 -56.13
CA LYS A 237 6.80 0.29 -57.07
C LYS A 237 5.84 -0.29 -58.11
N ALA A 238 4.62 0.16 -58.15
CA ALA A 238 3.56 -0.32 -59.05
C ALA A 238 3.18 0.74 -60.12
N LEU A 239 4.00 1.76 -60.34
CA LEU A 239 4.01 2.73 -61.41
C LEU A 239 5.41 2.69 -62.07
#